data_a395df4fe6b140154208fa3d71330885
#
_entry.id   a395df4fe6b140154208fa3d71330885
#
_cell.length_a   1.000
_cell.length_b   1.000
_cell.length_c   1.000
_cell.angle_alpha   90.00
_cell.angle_beta   90.00
_cell.angle_gamma   90.00
#
_symmetry.space_group_name_H-M   'P 1'
#
loop_
_entity.id
_entity.type
_entity.pdbx_description
1 polymer ?
#
loop_
_entity_poly.entity_id
_entity_poly.type
_entity_poly.pdbx_seq_one_letter_code
_entity_poly.pdbx_strand_id
1 'polypeptide(L)'
;MPELTSLAQYLLAITPAFLVCAALLLAVPRTAPRTVPLLRVFVHILFFVLARDAMTAHGYWQVAAGGLRFTAPPLVLLALGAMSLGLVASTCWLESEARRQIRWLGMRPVLSVLLGVVGAVLIIALATGLKALFGLPSLAPVAPSMLPLLLGFALAANCYEELLFRGLLQQQLRAWLPACRAALVSGLLFGLCHAFLATTVTQVGAPILVFTVIEGVVAGLVYCRAGLLGASLAHGLAIFALAAGWV
;
A
#
# COMPACT_ATOMS: atom_id res chain seq x y z
N MET A 1 -14.80 -18.04 -17.58
CA MET A 1 -14.05 -17.37 -18.66
C MET A 1 -14.00 -15.84 -18.54
N PRO A 2 -15.08 -15.08 -18.18
CA PRO A 2 -15.00 -13.62 -18.09
C PRO A 2 -13.94 -13.07 -17.13
N GLU A 3 -13.69 -13.77 -16.02
CA GLU A 3 -12.68 -13.36 -15.02
C GLU A 3 -11.26 -13.38 -15.57
N LEU A 4 -10.90 -14.42 -16.34
CA LEU A 4 -9.58 -14.54 -16.97
C LEU A 4 -9.40 -13.46 -18.05
N THR A 5 -10.44 -13.16 -18.80
CA THR A 5 -10.42 -12.09 -19.82
C THR A 5 -10.20 -10.73 -19.15
N SER A 6 -10.92 -10.46 -18.05
CA SER A 6 -10.75 -9.21 -17.27
C SER A 6 -9.34 -9.08 -16.72
N LEU A 7 -8.79 -10.17 -16.14
CA LEU A 7 -7.41 -10.18 -15.64
C LEU A 7 -6.40 -9.96 -16.77
N ALA A 8 -6.59 -10.59 -17.92
CA ALA A 8 -5.71 -10.41 -19.07
C ALA A 8 -5.73 -8.95 -19.59
N GLN A 9 -6.91 -8.35 -19.66
CA GLN A 9 -7.05 -6.93 -20.03
C GLN A 9 -6.33 -6.00 -19.05
N TYR A 10 -6.46 -6.25 -17.74
CA TYR A 10 -5.72 -5.50 -16.73
C TYR A 10 -4.20 -5.67 -16.89
N LEU A 11 -3.70 -6.90 -17.07
CA LEU A 11 -2.29 -7.15 -17.27
C LEU A 11 -1.76 -6.46 -18.54
N LEU A 12 -2.52 -6.48 -19.62
CA LEU A 12 -2.19 -5.73 -20.85
C LEU A 12 -2.13 -4.22 -20.60
N ALA A 13 -3.08 -3.68 -19.84
CA ALA A 13 -3.13 -2.24 -19.52
C ALA A 13 -1.91 -1.77 -18.72
N ILE A 14 -1.40 -2.58 -17.79
CA ILE A 14 -0.22 -2.21 -16.98
C ILE A 14 1.12 -2.56 -17.67
N THR A 15 1.11 -3.37 -18.73
CA THR A 15 2.34 -3.83 -19.41
C THR A 15 3.23 -2.68 -19.89
N PRO A 16 2.73 -1.59 -20.53
CA PRO A 16 3.59 -0.48 -20.92
C PRO A 16 4.30 0.17 -19.74
N ALA A 17 3.58 0.42 -18.64
CA ALA A 17 4.16 0.97 -17.41
C ALA A 17 5.22 0.04 -16.83
N PHE A 18 4.95 -1.27 -16.79
CA PHE A 18 5.90 -2.29 -16.35
C PHE A 18 7.18 -2.27 -17.19
N LEU A 19 7.08 -2.27 -18.52
CA LEU A 19 8.24 -2.27 -19.42
C LEU A 19 9.08 -1.01 -19.28
N VAL A 20 8.45 0.17 -19.19
CA VAL A 20 9.17 1.44 -18.99
C VAL A 20 9.88 1.45 -17.64
N CYS A 21 9.20 1.09 -16.55
CA CYS A 21 9.81 1.05 -15.22
C CYS A 21 10.93 0.00 -15.14
N ALA A 22 10.74 -1.17 -15.74
CA ALA A 22 11.77 -2.20 -15.81
C ALA A 22 13.01 -1.70 -16.58
N ALA A 23 12.83 -1.06 -17.73
CA ALA A 23 13.92 -0.47 -18.50
C ALA A 23 14.68 0.60 -17.70
N LEU A 24 13.96 1.48 -16.98
CA LEU A 24 14.56 2.47 -16.10
C LEU A 24 15.36 1.83 -14.96
N LEU A 25 14.83 0.79 -14.32
CA LEU A 25 15.52 0.08 -13.25
C LEU A 25 16.77 -0.67 -13.76
N LEU A 26 16.76 -1.14 -15.01
CA LEU A 26 17.94 -1.74 -15.63
C LEU A 26 18.98 -0.71 -16.04
N ALA A 27 18.55 0.47 -16.52
CA ALA A 27 19.43 1.55 -16.95
C ALA A 27 20.07 2.30 -15.78
N VAL A 28 19.37 2.46 -14.65
CA VAL A 28 19.86 3.17 -13.47
C VAL A 28 20.76 2.26 -12.62
N PRO A 29 22.04 2.61 -12.42
CA PRO A 29 22.97 1.77 -11.65
C PRO A 29 22.46 1.48 -10.24
N ARG A 30 22.75 0.31 -9.70
CA ARG A 30 22.43 -0.03 -8.30
C ARG A 30 23.37 0.63 -7.30
N THR A 31 24.60 0.89 -7.72
CA THR A 31 25.67 1.49 -6.91
C THR A 31 26.03 2.85 -7.50
N ALA A 32 25.71 3.91 -6.80
CA ALA A 32 25.99 5.25 -7.22
C ALA A 32 25.80 6.24 -6.06
N PRO A 33 26.06 7.54 -6.23
CA PRO A 33 25.85 8.54 -5.18
C PRO A 33 24.46 8.43 -4.52
N ARG A 34 24.35 8.87 -3.27
CA ARG A 34 23.19 8.70 -2.37
C ARG A 34 21.79 8.98 -2.96
N THR A 35 21.73 9.74 -4.06
CA THR A 35 20.46 10.11 -4.74
C THR A 35 19.93 9.01 -5.67
N VAL A 36 20.80 8.16 -6.21
CA VAL A 36 20.40 7.13 -7.18
C VAL A 36 19.53 6.01 -6.57
N PRO A 37 19.83 5.51 -5.36
CA PRO A 37 18.92 4.58 -4.68
C PRO A 37 17.52 5.16 -4.49
N LEU A 38 17.42 6.47 -4.20
CA LEU A 38 16.15 7.15 -4.05
C LEU A 38 15.38 7.22 -5.39
N LEU A 39 16.08 7.50 -6.50
CA LEU A 39 15.47 7.49 -7.84
C LEU A 39 14.89 6.11 -8.17
N ARG A 40 15.62 5.02 -7.88
CA ARG A 40 15.13 3.66 -8.09
C ARG A 40 13.86 3.38 -7.27
N VAL A 41 13.83 3.81 -6.00
CA VAL A 41 12.62 3.71 -5.16
C VAL A 41 11.44 4.44 -5.79
N PHE A 42 11.64 5.64 -6.33
CA PHE A 42 10.58 6.38 -7.02
C PHE A 42 10.10 5.68 -8.30
N VAL A 43 10.96 4.97 -9.04
CA VAL A 43 10.52 4.16 -10.18
C VAL A 43 9.62 3.00 -9.73
N HIS A 44 9.94 2.31 -8.64
CA HIS A 44 9.06 1.29 -8.07
C HIS A 44 7.72 1.87 -7.61
N ILE A 45 7.74 3.04 -6.93
CA ILE A 45 6.52 3.72 -6.49
C ILE A 45 5.67 4.15 -7.69
N LEU A 46 6.28 4.68 -8.75
CA LEU A 46 5.57 5.06 -9.98
C LEU A 46 4.85 3.86 -10.58
N PHE A 47 5.54 2.72 -10.72
CA PHE A 47 4.91 1.50 -11.22
C PHE A 47 3.73 1.07 -10.33
N PHE A 48 3.92 1.07 -9.01
CA PHE A 48 2.87 0.75 -8.06
C PHE A 48 1.63 1.64 -8.24
N VAL A 49 1.82 2.96 -8.31
CA VAL A 49 0.71 3.93 -8.51
C VAL A 49 -0.04 3.64 -9.80
N LEU A 50 0.68 3.45 -10.91
CA LEU A 50 0.06 3.17 -12.21
C LEU A 50 -0.71 1.84 -12.21
N ALA A 51 -0.15 0.78 -11.61
CA ALA A 51 -0.79 -0.51 -11.51
C ALA A 51 -2.06 -0.45 -10.62
N ARG A 52 -2.00 0.23 -9.47
CA ARG A 52 -3.14 0.43 -8.58
C ARG A 52 -4.24 1.24 -9.26
N ASP A 53 -3.89 2.34 -9.92
CA ASP A 53 -4.89 3.21 -10.56
C ASP A 53 -5.57 2.50 -11.75
N ALA A 54 -4.83 1.63 -12.46
CA ALA A 54 -5.41 0.77 -13.49
C ALA A 54 -6.43 -0.24 -12.92
N MET A 55 -6.27 -0.74 -11.68
CA MET A 55 -7.28 -1.58 -11.03
C MET A 55 -8.63 -0.87 -10.90
N THR A 56 -8.62 0.43 -10.65
CA THR A 56 -9.84 1.25 -10.54
C THR A 56 -10.55 1.35 -11.87
N ALA A 57 -9.82 1.61 -12.95
CA ALA A 57 -10.36 1.66 -14.31
C ALA A 57 -11.01 0.33 -14.75
N HIS A 58 -10.53 -0.80 -14.20
CA HIS A 58 -11.10 -2.13 -14.43
C HIS A 58 -12.25 -2.48 -13.48
N GLY A 59 -12.58 -1.59 -12.55
CA GLY A 59 -13.65 -1.83 -11.58
C GLY A 59 -13.33 -2.91 -10.55
N TYR A 60 -12.06 -3.15 -10.23
CA TYR A 60 -11.66 -4.16 -9.24
C TYR A 60 -11.85 -3.68 -7.81
N TRP A 61 -11.95 -2.39 -7.64
CA TRP A 61 -12.29 -1.77 -6.39
C TRP A 61 -12.95 -0.41 -6.64
N GLN A 62 -13.67 0.05 -5.66
CA GLN A 62 -14.34 1.34 -5.68
C GLN A 62 -14.34 1.96 -4.28
N VAL A 63 -14.31 3.26 -4.23
CA VAL A 63 -14.69 4.01 -3.04
C VAL A 63 -16.10 4.51 -3.26
N ALA A 64 -17.04 3.92 -2.56
CA ALA A 64 -18.44 4.28 -2.62
C ALA A 64 -18.92 4.68 -1.23
N ALA A 65 -19.72 5.71 -1.14
CA ALA A 65 -20.33 6.12 0.11
C ALA A 65 -19.31 6.27 1.29
N GLY A 66 -18.09 6.72 0.98
CA GLY A 66 -17.03 6.90 1.99
C GLY A 66 -16.38 5.61 2.51
N GLY A 67 -16.64 4.46 1.88
CA GLY A 67 -16.00 3.19 2.21
C GLY A 67 -15.26 2.59 1.03
N LEU A 68 -14.27 1.74 1.31
CA LEU A 68 -13.53 0.96 0.33
C LEU A 68 -14.23 -0.38 0.08
N ARG A 69 -14.41 -0.75 -1.18
CA ARG A 69 -14.95 -2.05 -1.57
C ARG A 69 -14.11 -2.66 -2.69
N PHE A 70 -13.62 -3.88 -2.47
CA PHE A 70 -13.09 -4.70 -3.55
C PHE A 70 -14.23 -5.43 -4.24
N THR A 71 -14.38 -5.17 -5.53
CA THR A 71 -15.46 -5.69 -6.40
C THR A 71 -14.96 -6.74 -7.37
N ALA A 72 -13.65 -6.97 -7.40
CA ALA A 72 -13.02 -7.99 -8.24
C ALA A 72 -13.52 -9.41 -7.86
N PRO A 73 -13.71 -10.29 -8.85
CA PRO A 73 -14.05 -11.69 -8.60
C PRO A 73 -12.98 -12.41 -7.75
N PRO A 74 -13.34 -13.49 -7.03
CA PRO A 74 -12.42 -14.19 -6.14
C PRO A 74 -11.11 -14.63 -6.79
N LEU A 75 -11.16 -15.16 -8.00
CA LEU A 75 -9.96 -15.57 -8.75
C LEU A 75 -9.05 -14.39 -9.07
N VAL A 76 -9.62 -13.24 -9.42
CA VAL A 76 -8.86 -12.02 -9.70
C VAL A 76 -8.21 -11.50 -8.43
N LEU A 77 -8.92 -11.46 -7.29
CA LEU A 77 -8.32 -11.06 -6.00
C LEU A 77 -7.16 -11.98 -5.60
N LEU A 78 -7.32 -13.29 -5.80
CA LEU A 78 -6.24 -14.26 -5.55
C LEU A 78 -5.02 -13.98 -6.45
N ALA A 79 -5.25 -13.76 -7.74
CA ALA A 79 -4.19 -13.45 -8.71
C ALA A 79 -3.48 -12.14 -8.38
N LEU A 80 -4.22 -11.09 -8.02
CA LEU A 80 -3.66 -9.80 -7.60
C LEU A 80 -2.85 -9.91 -6.30
N GLY A 81 -3.33 -10.70 -5.34
CA GLY A 81 -2.57 -11.00 -4.11
C GLY A 81 -1.27 -11.73 -4.41
N ALA A 82 -1.31 -12.77 -5.25
CA ALA A 82 -0.11 -13.49 -5.69
C ALA A 82 0.85 -12.58 -6.46
N MET A 83 0.33 -11.70 -7.33
CA MET A 83 1.12 -10.70 -8.04
C MET A 83 1.80 -9.73 -7.06
N SER A 84 1.10 -9.26 -6.04
CA SER A 84 1.67 -8.37 -5.02
C SER A 84 2.84 -9.04 -4.28
N LEU A 85 2.71 -10.32 -3.91
CA LEU A 85 3.81 -11.09 -3.32
C LEU A 85 4.98 -11.30 -4.30
N GLY A 86 4.67 -11.54 -5.58
CA GLY A 86 5.67 -11.58 -6.65
C GLY A 86 6.43 -10.27 -6.81
N LEU A 87 5.74 -9.14 -6.69
CA LEU A 87 6.34 -7.80 -6.70
C LEU A 87 7.20 -7.56 -5.46
N VAL A 88 6.80 -8.01 -4.27
CA VAL A 88 7.65 -8.00 -3.07
C VAL A 88 8.94 -8.76 -3.32
N ALA A 89 8.85 -9.99 -3.83
CA ALA A 89 10.01 -10.84 -4.09
C ALA A 89 10.94 -10.24 -5.15
N SER A 90 10.40 -9.76 -6.27
CA SER A 90 11.16 -9.15 -7.36
C SER A 90 11.84 -7.85 -6.93
N THR A 91 11.13 -6.98 -6.18
CA THR A 91 11.72 -5.75 -5.63
C THR A 91 12.86 -6.09 -4.65
N CYS A 92 12.67 -7.05 -3.76
CA CYS A 92 13.73 -7.51 -2.86
C CYS A 92 14.94 -8.10 -3.59
N TRP A 93 14.74 -8.72 -4.73
CA TRP A 93 15.82 -9.25 -5.57
C TRP A 93 16.54 -8.13 -6.33
N LEU A 94 15.78 -7.21 -6.93
CA LEU A 94 16.33 -6.07 -7.68
C LEU A 94 17.09 -5.11 -6.76
N GLU A 95 16.58 -4.85 -5.56
CA GLU A 95 17.12 -3.89 -4.59
C GLU A 95 17.87 -4.61 -3.44
N SER A 96 18.72 -5.58 -3.79
CA SER A 96 19.40 -6.45 -2.82
C SER A 96 20.21 -5.70 -1.76
N GLU A 97 20.84 -4.56 -2.11
CA GLU A 97 21.57 -3.72 -1.16
C GLU A 97 20.63 -2.96 -0.21
N ALA A 98 19.58 -2.33 -0.75
CA ALA A 98 18.58 -1.64 0.05
C ALA A 98 17.82 -2.62 0.97
N ARG A 99 17.52 -3.83 0.48
CA ARG A 99 16.88 -4.90 1.25
C ARG A 99 17.64 -5.24 2.54
N ARG A 100 18.97 -5.22 2.54
CA ARG A 100 19.79 -5.49 3.72
C ARG A 100 19.59 -4.46 4.84
N GLN A 101 19.14 -3.26 4.49
CA GLN A 101 18.89 -2.17 5.43
C GLN A 101 17.44 -2.19 5.95
N ILE A 102 16.55 -2.98 5.35
CA ILE A 102 15.16 -3.08 5.77
C ILE A 102 15.09 -3.74 7.14
N ARG A 103 14.41 -3.08 8.05
CA ARG A 103 14.05 -3.65 9.33
C ARG A 103 12.78 -4.50 9.13
N TRP A 104 12.93 -5.79 8.91
CA TRP A 104 11.80 -6.71 8.71
C TRP A 104 10.96 -6.89 9.95
N LEU A 105 11.62 -7.01 11.09
CA LEU A 105 11.01 -7.17 12.42
C LEU A 105 11.55 -6.12 13.36
N GLY A 106 10.80 -5.80 14.41
CA GLY A 106 11.31 -5.08 15.57
C GLY A 106 12.22 -5.97 16.41
N MET A 107 12.74 -5.42 17.51
CA MET A 107 13.62 -6.17 18.44
C MET A 107 12.91 -7.39 19.06
N ARG A 108 11.60 -7.35 19.19
CA ARG A 108 10.76 -8.40 19.75
C ARG A 108 9.60 -8.71 18.78
N PRO A 109 9.55 -9.90 18.15
CA PRO A 109 8.53 -10.24 17.16
C PRO A 109 7.08 -10.09 17.67
N VAL A 110 6.82 -10.52 18.91
CA VAL A 110 5.49 -10.37 19.54
C VAL A 110 5.10 -8.90 19.65
N LEU A 111 6.02 -8.04 20.07
CA LEU A 111 5.78 -6.60 20.15
C LEU A 111 5.54 -6.00 18.77
N SER A 112 6.19 -6.51 17.72
CA SER A 112 5.94 -6.07 16.35
C SER A 112 4.50 -6.36 15.92
N VAL A 113 3.98 -7.54 16.24
CA VAL A 113 2.58 -7.88 15.97
C VAL A 113 1.64 -7.01 16.78
N LEU A 114 1.88 -6.86 18.08
CA LEU A 114 1.03 -6.02 18.95
C LEU A 114 0.98 -4.57 18.49
N LEU A 115 2.12 -3.97 18.17
CA LEU A 115 2.18 -2.59 17.65
C LEU A 115 1.53 -2.48 16.27
N GLY A 116 1.60 -3.51 15.44
CA GLY A 116 0.88 -3.58 14.17
C GLY A 116 -0.63 -3.56 14.39
N VAL A 117 -1.14 -4.39 15.31
CA VAL A 117 -2.57 -4.41 15.66
C VAL A 117 -3.02 -3.08 16.26
N VAL A 118 -2.24 -2.50 17.18
CA VAL A 118 -2.55 -1.16 17.72
C VAL A 118 -2.58 -0.11 16.63
N GLY A 119 -1.61 -0.14 15.72
CA GLY A 119 -1.59 0.74 14.53
C GLY A 119 -2.86 0.58 13.67
N ALA A 120 -3.29 -0.65 13.41
CA ALA A 120 -4.53 -0.92 12.68
C ALA A 120 -5.76 -0.31 13.40
N VAL A 121 -5.87 -0.52 14.70
CA VAL A 121 -6.97 0.06 15.51
C VAL A 121 -6.98 1.59 15.44
N LEU A 122 -5.80 2.24 15.48
CA LEU A 122 -5.70 3.70 15.35
C LEU A 122 -6.15 4.18 13.95
N ILE A 123 -5.75 3.48 12.88
CA ILE A 123 -6.15 3.80 11.51
C ILE A 123 -7.66 3.59 11.33
N ILE A 124 -8.22 2.50 11.86
CA ILE A 124 -9.66 2.23 11.85
C ILE A 124 -10.42 3.31 12.61
N ALA A 125 -9.96 3.69 13.79
CA ALA A 125 -10.58 4.78 14.55
C ALA A 125 -10.56 6.11 13.81
N LEU A 126 -9.45 6.42 13.11
CA LEU A 126 -9.35 7.58 12.23
C LEU A 126 -10.40 7.53 11.12
N ALA A 127 -10.49 6.40 10.41
CA ALA A 127 -11.48 6.22 9.33
C ALA A 127 -12.90 6.43 9.84
N THR A 128 -13.25 5.82 10.97
CA THR A 128 -14.56 5.97 11.63
C THR A 128 -14.83 7.42 12.00
N GLY A 129 -13.82 8.09 12.58
CA GLY A 129 -13.94 9.51 12.97
C GLY A 129 -14.13 10.43 11.76
N LEU A 130 -13.40 10.21 10.68
CA LEU A 130 -13.55 10.97 9.43
C LEU A 130 -14.92 10.72 8.78
N LYS A 131 -15.38 9.47 8.76
CA LYS A 131 -16.73 9.15 8.26
C LYS A 131 -17.81 9.90 9.05
N ALA A 132 -17.73 9.88 10.36
CA ALA A 132 -18.67 10.60 11.21
C ALA A 132 -18.58 12.12 10.97
N LEU A 133 -17.38 12.68 10.87
CA LEU A 133 -17.15 14.12 10.66
C LEU A 133 -17.73 14.61 9.33
N PHE A 134 -17.57 13.82 8.25
CA PHE A 134 -18.01 14.19 6.91
C PHE A 134 -19.38 13.61 6.55
N GLY A 135 -20.07 12.95 7.48
CA GLY A 135 -21.39 12.36 7.24
C GLY A 135 -21.38 11.27 6.15
N LEU A 136 -20.28 10.54 6.00
CA LEU A 136 -20.15 9.53 4.97
C LEU A 136 -20.87 8.24 5.41
N PRO A 137 -21.73 7.64 4.54
CA PRO A 137 -22.46 6.43 4.89
C PRO A 137 -21.53 5.20 5.02
N SER A 138 -21.97 4.19 5.76
CA SER A 138 -21.28 2.91 5.87
C SER A 138 -21.69 1.96 4.76
N LEU A 139 -20.74 1.16 4.29
CA LEU A 139 -21.01 0.07 3.35
C LEU A 139 -21.58 -1.15 4.08
N ALA A 140 -22.44 -1.91 3.41
CA ALA A 140 -22.89 -3.19 3.94
C ALA A 140 -21.69 -4.16 4.06
N PRO A 141 -21.63 -5.01 5.12
CA PRO A 141 -20.58 -5.99 5.24
C PRO A 141 -20.49 -6.94 4.04
N VAL A 142 -19.28 -7.41 3.73
CA VAL A 142 -19.09 -8.46 2.71
C VAL A 142 -19.57 -9.82 3.24
N ALA A 143 -19.86 -10.76 2.31
CA ALA A 143 -20.23 -12.12 2.70
C ALA A 143 -19.11 -12.78 3.52
N PRO A 144 -19.42 -13.48 4.61
CA PRO A 144 -18.40 -14.12 5.46
C PRO A 144 -17.44 -15.04 4.72
N SER A 145 -17.91 -15.72 3.67
CA SER A 145 -17.09 -16.60 2.82
C SER A 145 -15.96 -15.85 2.08
N MET A 146 -16.08 -14.54 1.88
CA MET A 146 -15.07 -13.72 1.23
C MET A 146 -13.99 -13.20 2.19
N LEU A 147 -14.23 -13.19 3.49
CA LEU A 147 -13.34 -12.60 4.48
C LEU A 147 -11.91 -13.18 4.44
N PRO A 148 -11.69 -14.52 4.36
CA PRO A 148 -10.33 -15.07 4.31
C PRO A 148 -9.55 -14.60 3.07
N LEU A 149 -10.20 -14.59 1.91
CA LEU A 149 -9.60 -14.13 0.66
C LEU A 149 -9.26 -12.62 0.72
N LEU A 150 -10.21 -11.83 1.21
CA LEU A 150 -10.05 -10.39 1.37
C LEU A 150 -8.91 -10.05 2.34
N LEU A 151 -8.80 -10.77 3.46
CA LEU A 151 -7.70 -10.62 4.41
C LEU A 151 -6.35 -10.95 3.75
N GLY A 152 -6.27 -12.08 3.06
CA GLY A 152 -5.04 -12.49 2.36
C GLY A 152 -4.62 -11.46 1.31
N PHE A 153 -5.57 -10.97 0.51
CA PHE A 153 -5.30 -9.93 -0.48
C PHE A 153 -4.88 -8.61 0.17
N ALA A 154 -5.60 -8.14 1.19
CA ALA A 154 -5.28 -6.89 1.87
C ALA A 154 -3.87 -6.93 2.49
N LEU A 155 -3.51 -8.03 3.16
CA LEU A 155 -2.17 -8.19 3.72
C LEU A 155 -1.08 -8.25 2.65
N ALA A 156 -1.30 -8.97 1.55
CA ALA A 156 -0.32 -9.10 0.47
C ALA A 156 -0.11 -7.76 -0.28
N ALA A 157 -1.19 -7.08 -0.64
CA ALA A 157 -1.13 -5.80 -1.36
C ALA A 157 -0.46 -4.72 -0.49
N ASN A 158 -0.90 -4.57 0.76
CA ASN A 158 -0.34 -3.57 1.65
C ASN A 158 1.09 -3.92 2.11
N CYS A 159 1.49 -5.20 2.15
CA CYS A 159 2.89 -5.57 2.36
C CYS A 159 3.80 -5.01 1.25
N TYR A 160 3.34 -5.03 -0.01
CA TYR A 160 4.08 -4.40 -1.10
C TYR A 160 4.16 -2.88 -0.96
N GLU A 161 3.06 -2.22 -0.61
CA GLU A 161 3.07 -0.78 -0.33
C GLU A 161 4.02 -0.42 0.80
N GLU A 162 3.96 -1.15 1.92
CA GLU A 162 4.84 -0.91 3.07
C GLU A 162 6.31 -1.18 2.73
N LEU A 163 6.60 -2.19 1.89
CA LEU A 163 7.95 -2.41 1.39
C LEU A 163 8.48 -1.17 0.66
N LEU A 164 7.68 -0.57 -0.23
CA LEU A 164 8.09 0.60 -1.02
C LEU A 164 8.27 1.83 -0.14
N PHE A 165 7.26 2.16 0.68
CA PHE A 165 7.25 3.43 1.42
C PHE A 165 8.04 3.35 2.73
N ARG A 166 8.02 2.23 3.46
CA ARG A 166 8.70 2.10 4.78
C ARG A 166 10.01 1.36 4.65
N GLY A 167 9.99 0.23 3.94
CA GLY A 167 11.18 -0.57 3.73
C GLY A 167 12.24 0.15 2.89
N LEU A 168 11.85 0.78 1.80
CA LEU A 168 12.78 1.44 0.89
C LEU A 168 12.82 2.96 1.10
N LEU A 169 11.73 3.69 0.83
CA LEU A 169 11.74 5.15 0.85
C LEU A 169 12.10 5.72 2.23
N GLN A 170 11.37 5.35 3.27
CA GLN A 170 11.62 5.85 4.63
C GLN A 170 13.02 5.49 5.11
N GLN A 171 13.50 4.28 4.77
CA GLN A 171 14.85 3.83 5.14
C GLN A 171 15.93 4.67 4.43
N GLN A 172 15.75 5.00 3.15
CA GLN A 172 16.67 5.89 2.44
C GLN A 172 16.64 7.31 3.01
N LEU A 173 15.46 7.85 3.34
CA LEU A 173 15.31 9.17 3.96
C LEU A 173 16.05 9.28 5.30
N ARG A 174 16.22 8.17 6.04
CA ARG A 174 16.98 8.14 7.30
C ARG A 174 18.47 8.44 7.14
N ALA A 175 18.99 8.43 5.92
CA ALA A 175 20.35 8.90 5.66
C ALA A 175 20.50 10.42 5.87
N TRP A 176 19.40 11.17 5.80
CA TRP A 176 19.38 12.64 5.93
C TRP A 176 18.50 13.17 7.05
N LEU A 177 17.54 12.36 7.53
CA LEU A 177 16.52 12.78 8.48
C LEU A 177 16.48 11.87 9.71
N PRO A 178 16.21 12.42 10.90
CA PRO A 178 15.84 11.62 12.07
C PRO A 178 14.62 10.73 11.79
N ALA A 179 14.53 9.60 12.49
CA ALA A 179 13.53 8.55 12.22
C ALA A 179 12.09 9.07 12.14
N CYS A 180 11.67 9.94 13.07
CA CYS A 180 10.31 10.50 13.07
C CYS A 180 10.06 11.44 11.88
N ARG A 181 11.05 12.24 11.49
CA ARG A 181 10.92 13.11 10.30
C ARG A 181 10.90 12.29 9.01
N ALA A 182 11.71 11.24 8.91
CA ALA A 182 11.65 10.31 7.79
C ALA A 182 10.28 9.63 7.68
N ALA A 183 9.67 9.23 8.81
CA ALA A 183 8.33 8.68 8.86
C ALA A 183 7.28 9.70 8.39
N LEU A 184 7.37 10.95 8.85
CA LEU A 184 6.48 12.03 8.45
C LEU A 184 6.57 12.30 6.93
N VAL A 185 7.78 12.46 6.40
CA VAL A 185 7.99 12.72 4.95
C VAL A 185 7.51 11.53 4.13
N SER A 186 7.81 10.30 4.54
CA SER A 186 7.31 9.11 3.85
C SER A 186 5.77 9.02 3.87
N GLY A 187 5.13 9.38 4.99
CA GLY A 187 3.67 9.42 5.11
C GLY A 187 3.03 10.51 4.24
N LEU A 188 3.66 11.69 4.16
CA LEU A 188 3.23 12.76 3.24
C LEU A 188 3.33 12.32 1.77
N LEU A 189 4.45 11.72 1.37
CA LEU A 189 4.63 11.20 0.00
C LEU A 189 3.64 10.07 -0.30
N PHE A 190 3.36 9.20 0.68
CA PHE A 190 2.31 8.18 0.55
C PHE A 190 0.95 8.81 0.26
N GLY A 191 0.54 9.82 1.03
CA GLY A 191 -0.71 10.55 0.80
C GLY A 191 -0.73 11.25 -0.57
N LEU A 192 0.38 11.89 -0.99
CA LEU A 192 0.49 12.50 -2.32
C LEU A 192 0.30 11.50 -3.47
N CYS A 193 0.80 10.26 -3.31
CA CYS A 193 0.57 9.18 -4.28
C CYS A 193 -0.91 8.76 -4.37
N HIS A 194 -1.76 9.18 -3.42
CA HIS A 194 -3.21 8.98 -3.44
C HIS A 194 -4.00 10.21 -3.92
N ALA A 195 -3.31 11.31 -4.28
CA ALA A 195 -3.98 12.54 -4.69
C ALA A 195 -4.86 12.36 -5.93
N PHE A 196 -4.36 11.68 -6.98
CA PHE A 196 -5.13 11.38 -8.18
C PHE A 196 -6.37 10.53 -7.86
N LEU A 197 -6.18 9.52 -7.03
CA LEU A 197 -7.26 8.68 -6.54
C LEU A 197 -8.34 9.50 -5.83
N ALA A 198 -7.94 10.35 -4.90
CA ALA A 198 -8.86 11.16 -4.10
C ALA A 198 -9.65 12.18 -4.94
N THR A 199 -8.98 12.84 -5.89
CA THR A 199 -9.56 13.99 -6.60
C THR A 199 -10.25 13.60 -7.90
N THR A 200 -9.69 12.67 -8.67
CA THR A 200 -10.15 12.36 -10.03
C THR A 200 -10.95 11.07 -10.06
N VAL A 201 -10.50 10.04 -9.35
CA VAL A 201 -11.11 8.70 -9.45
C VAL A 201 -12.33 8.57 -8.55
N THR A 202 -12.20 8.94 -7.27
CA THR A 202 -13.26 8.74 -6.27
C THR A 202 -14.11 9.97 -6.05
N GLN A 203 -13.59 11.15 -6.38
CA GLN A 203 -14.20 12.46 -6.14
C GLN A 203 -14.54 12.75 -4.66
N VAL A 204 -14.04 11.92 -3.73
CA VAL A 204 -14.22 12.13 -2.28
C VAL A 204 -13.36 13.28 -1.78
N GLY A 205 -12.22 13.53 -2.41
CA GLY A 205 -11.38 14.71 -2.16
C GLY A 205 -10.62 14.66 -0.83
N ALA A 206 -10.69 15.75 -0.08
CA ALA A 206 -9.90 15.97 1.13
C ALA A 206 -9.99 14.85 2.19
N PRO A 207 -11.14 14.23 2.48
CA PRO A 207 -11.22 13.14 3.46
C PRO A 207 -10.26 11.99 3.16
N ILE A 208 -10.14 11.56 1.90
CA ILE A 208 -9.20 10.50 1.53
C ILE A 208 -7.75 10.96 1.67
N LEU A 209 -7.43 12.18 1.26
CA LEU A 209 -6.07 12.70 1.40
C LEU A 209 -5.64 12.80 2.88
N VAL A 210 -6.51 13.32 3.73
CA VAL A 210 -6.25 13.40 5.17
C VAL A 210 -6.07 12.00 5.75
N PHE A 211 -6.97 11.08 5.39
CA PHE A 211 -6.89 9.68 5.82
C PHE A 211 -5.55 9.06 5.41
N THR A 212 -5.20 9.09 4.13
CA THR A 212 -3.99 8.42 3.62
C THR A 212 -2.69 9.04 4.13
N VAL A 213 -2.65 10.37 4.36
CA VAL A 213 -1.49 11.02 4.99
C VAL A 213 -1.32 10.53 6.43
N ILE A 214 -2.39 10.53 7.25
CA ILE A 214 -2.30 10.12 8.65
C ILE A 214 -2.02 8.62 8.76
N GLU A 215 -2.70 7.79 7.96
CA GLU A 215 -2.43 6.36 7.82
C GLU A 215 -0.96 6.12 7.51
N GLY A 216 -0.44 6.84 6.51
CA GLY A 216 0.95 6.78 6.10
C GLY A 216 1.92 7.16 7.22
N VAL A 217 1.62 8.18 8.01
CA VAL A 217 2.44 8.59 9.16
C VAL A 217 2.37 7.54 10.28
N VAL A 218 1.18 7.03 10.60
CA VAL A 218 1.00 5.97 11.62
C VAL A 218 1.81 4.73 11.25
N ALA A 219 1.67 4.22 10.02
CA ALA A 219 2.45 3.08 9.54
C ALA A 219 3.97 3.34 9.60
N GLY A 220 4.41 4.57 9.23
CA GLY A 220 5.81 4.98 9.32
C GLY A 220 6.36 5.01 10.75
N LEU A 221 5.56 5.43 11.72
CA LEU A 221 5.93 5.42 13.15
C LEU A 221 5.94 3.99 13.71
N VAL A 222 4.97 3.15 13.32
CA VAL A 222 4.95 1.72 13.66
C VAL A 222 6.21 1.04 13.09
N TYR A 223 6.59 1.31 11.84
CA TYR A 223 7.81 0.79 11.25
C TYR A 223 9.06 1.12 12.08
N CYS A 224 9.14 2.31 12.65
CA CYS A 224 10.28 2.72 13.49
C CYS A 224 10.49 1.82 14.71
N ARG A 225 9.48 1.14 15.21
CA ARG A 225 9.55 0.28 16.42
C ARG A 225 9.35 -1.20 16.10
N ALA A 226 8.43 -1.49 15.19
CA ALA A 226 7.94 -2.84 14.87
C ALA A 226 8.48 -3.42 13.57
N GLY A 227 9.20 -2.62 12.75
CA GLY A 227 9.69 -3.05 11.45
C GLY A 227 8.58 -3.21 10.41
N LEU A 228 8.93 -3.82 9.27
CA LEU A 228 8.03 -3.96 8.12
C LEU A 228 6.80 -4.81 8.45
N LEU A 229 6.97 -5.88 9.23
CA LEU A 229 5.85 -6.72 9.67
C LEU A 229 4.80 -5.90 10.41
N GLY A 230 5.23 -5.07 11.40
CA GLY A 230 4.30 -4.24 12.16
C GLY A 230 3.57 -3.23 11.28
N ALA A 231 4.28 -2.56 10.38
CA ALA A 231 3.68 -1.60 9.45
C ALA A 231 2.69 -2.28 8.50
N SER A 232 3.06 -3.43 7.91
CA SER A 232 2.18 -4.21 7.03
C SER A 232 0.92 -4.72 7.74
N LEU A 233 1.03 -5.10 9.01
CA LEU A 233 -0.14 -5.47 9.81
C LEU A 233 -1.00 -4.24 10.13
N ALA A 234 -0.40 -3.10 10.51
CA ALA A 234 -1.15 -1.88 10.80
C ALA A 234 -1.99 -1.43 9.60
N HIS A 235 -1.38 -1.35 8.44
CA HIS A 235 -2.03 -0.93 7.21
C HIS A 235 -2.99 -2.03 6.68
N GLY A 236 -2.50 -3.26 6.49
CA GLY A 236 -3.27 -4.33 5.87
C GLY A 236 -4.52 -4.73 6.66
N LEU A 237 -4.47 -4.76 8.00
CA LEU A 237 -5.65 -5.04 8.83
C LEU A 237 -6.65 -3.88 8.81
N ALA A 238 -6.18 -2.64 8.74
CA ALA A 238 -7.05 -1.47 8.61
C ALA A 238 -7.80 -1.49 7.27
N ILE A 239 -7.08 -1.69 6.15
CA ILE A 239 -7.69 -1.81 4.81
C ILE A 239 -8.65 -3.01 4.75
N PHE A 240 -8.30 -4.14 5.38
CA PHE A 240 -9.20 -5.28 5.48
C PHE A 240 -10.52 -4.90 6.18
N ALA A 241 -10.46 -4.24 7.34
CA ALA A 241 -11.66 -3.85 8.08
C ALA A 241 -12.55 -2.87 7.30
N LEU A 242 -11.92 -1.87 6.63
CA LEU A 242 -12.61 -0.94 5.72
C LEU A 242 -13.30 -1.68 4.57
N ALA A 243 -12.58 -2.56 3.90
CA ALA A 243 -13.08 -3.31 2.74
C ALA A 243 -14.12 -4.37 3.12
N ALA A 244 -14.05 -4.92 4.34
CA ALA A 244 -15.06 -5.82 4.89
C ALA A 244 -16.39 -5.13 5.21
N GLY A 245 -16.41 -3.78 5.25
CA GLY A 245 -17.60 -3.01 5.63
C GLY A 245 -17.86 -3.03 7.14
N TRP A 246 -16.80 -3.14 7.97
CA TRP A 246 -16.91 -3.12 9.42
C TRP A 246 -16.80 -1.70 10.01
N VAL A 247 -16.50 -0.73 9.14
CA VAL A 247 -16.24 0.68 9.48
C VAL A 247 -17.12 1.59 8.62
#